data_8ab9be6b816cec84cb346e0073884584
#
_entry.id   8ab9be6b816cec84cb346e0073884584
#
_cell.length_a   1.000
_cell.length_b   1.000
_cell.length_c   1.000
_cell.angle_alpha   90.00
_cell.angle_beta   90.00
_cell.angle_gamma   90.00
#
_symmetry.space_group_name_H-M   'P 1'
#
loop_
_entity.id
_entity.type
_entity.pdbx_description
1 polymer ?
#
loop_
_entity_poly.entity_id
_entity_poly.type
_entity_poly.pdbx_seq_one_letter_code
_entity_poly.pdbx_strand_id
1 'polypeptide(L)'
;MRYKKWQILVFLCCVTMVLSSCVRNMFDEQRYQEIMDDASTVDKVDENHDWQLSTSKVLMVDVSGLEGVERIQVFSGNPLESSSASIVGEAYVLEKNVVSMAITYPTLEEVLYAAAIDSEDNYTVAPFDPSASEVVNFSHPVANKKKMPYNYQPLSYTYLYEEEYPEPGDYDYNDVALHVSMERSGEREVRINVELAAVGASEQVAFAIRLVGYRFSDIESVTTVDNALFDVVGGVEFPDQMRTVMIDKKDLLLSGLGEEAVLNIFADAHWATGDQLSADYGVMTRKRYNVSRTKDDTFSTFIPREITYVVTIKEGADVNYLSLGQLDAFAIKEYNGANWEIHTPSYNNSQVLFPYPGVTIKTLPWAFCVPDGSFHWPLHAVSIGSRHQGARSGAYHAFDHSFGEWAEDMTKCKDWYLYPDKDEVY
;
A
#
# COMPACT_ATOMS: atom_id res chain seq x y z
N MET A 1 -47.12 8.83 45.51
CA MET A 1 -46.60 8.02 44.42
C MET A 1 -45.74 8.82 43.39
N ARG A 2 -46.00 10.11 43.16
CA ARG A 2 -45.22 10.94 42.22
C ARG A 2 -43.77 11.26 42.67
N TYR A 3 -43.51 11.43 43.95
CA TYR A 3 -42.20 11.79 44.52
C TYR A 3 -41.14 10.68 44.36
N LYS A 4 -41.51 9.41 44.52
CA LYS A 4 -40.59 8.26 44.35
C LYS A 4 -40.14 8.07 42.91
N LYS A 5 -40.97 8.37 41.91
CA LYS A 5 -40.62 8.27 40.51
C LYS A 5 -39.57 9.33 40.09
N TRP A 6 -39.64 10.52 40.68
CA TRP A 6 -38.69 11.60 40.41
C TRP A 6 -37.31 11.31 41.00
N GLN A 7 -37.26 10.74 42.19
CA GLN A 7 -36.00 10.36 42.83
C GLN A 7 -35.30 9.23 42.07
N ILE A 8 -36.01 8.26 41.51
CA ILE A 8 -35.47 7.20 40.69
C ILE A 8 -34.94 7.76 39.35
N LEU A 9 -35.65 8.71 38.75
CA LEU A 9 -35.22 9.33 37.49
C LEU A 9 -33.93 10.16 37.66
N VAL A 10 -33.85 10.94 38.76
CA VAL A 10 -32.66 11.73 39.10
C VAL A 10 -31.48 10.81 39.42
N PHE A 11 -31.71 9.70 40.16
CA PHE A 11 -30.67 8.72 40.45
C PHE A 11 -30.18 8.02 39.17
N LEU A 12 -31.08 7.66 38.23
CA LEU A 12 -30.71 7.07 36.95
C LEU A 12 -29.93 8.06 36.09
N CYS A 13 -30.29 9.33 36.03
CA CYS A 13 -29.55 10.37 35.33
C CYS A 13 -28.15 10.61 35.93
N CYS A 14 -28.03 10.60 37.26
CA CYS A 14 -26.75 10.73 37.93
C CYS A 14 -25.85 9.51 37.68
N VAL A 15 -26.39 8.30 37.68
CA VAL A 15 -25.64 7.06 37.37
C VAL A 15 -25.19 7.05 35.90
N THR A 16 -26.01 7.48 34.94
CA THR A 16 -25.63 7.59 33.54
C THR A 16 -24.58 8.67 33.31
N MET A 17 -24.64 9.81 34.03
CA MET A 17 -23.58 10.84 33.93
C MET A 17 -22.26 10.37 34.55
N VAL A 18 -22.29 9.62 35.65
CA VAL A 18 -21.07 9.07 36.28
C VAL A 18 -20.47 7.97 35.40
N LEU A 19 -21.26 7.11 34.77
CA LEU A 19 -20.80 6.09 33.87
C LEU A 19 -20.24 6.69 32.57
N SER A 20 -20.83 7.76 32.05
CA SER A 20 -20.29 8.46 30.87
C SER A 20 -19.01 9.27 31.17
N SER A 21 -18.81 9.73 32.42
CA SER A 21 -17.56 10.40 32.80
C SER A 21 -16.42 9.40 33.06
N CYS A 22 -16.72 8.19 33.53
CA CYS A 22 -15.71 7.16 33.73
C CYS A 22 -15.19 6.59 32.41
N VAL A 23 -16.00 6.55 31.34
CA VAL A 23 -15.57 6.08 30.03
C VAL A 23 -14.68 7.12 29.34
N ARG A 24 -14.83 8.41 29.62
CA ARG A 24 -13.99 9.47 29.06
C ARG A 24 -12.57 9.54 29.63
N ASN A 25 -12.33 8.94 30.81
CA ASN A 25 -11.03 9.00 31.48
C ASN A 25 -10.17 7.75 31.30
N MET A 26 -10.53 6.83 30.38
CA MET A 26 -9.74 5.60 30.19
C MET A 26 -8.60 5.75 29.19
N PHE A 27 -8.58 6.80 28.36
CA PHE A 27 -7.51 7.08 27.44
C PHE A 27 -6.99 8.51 27.63
N ASP A 28 -5.73 8.66 27.97
CA ASP A 28 -5.03 9.93 28.13
C ASP A 28 -4.28 10.26 26.83
N GLU A 29 -4.96 11.02 25.96
CA GLU A 29 -4.44 11.44 24.65
C GLU A 29 -3.12 12.19 24.78
N GLN A 30 -2.99 13.06 25.77
CA GLN A 30 -1.76 13.81 25.98
C GLN A 30 -0.62 12.88 26.37
N ARG A 31 -0.86 11.94 27.28
CA ARG A 31 0.14 10.96 27.70
C ARG A 31 0.54 10.03 26.55
N TYR A 32 -0.42 9.65 25.73
CA TYR A 32 -0.15 8.83 24.56
C TYR A 32 0.69 9.58 23.52
N GLN A 33 0.36 10.85 23.24
CA GLN A 33 1.16 11.70 22.37
C GLN A 33 2.61 11.86 22.91
N GLU A 34 2.79 12.07 24.22
CA GLU A 34 4.12 12.11 24.84
C GLU A 34 4.91 10.82 24.61
N ILE A 35 4.27 9.65 24.68
CA ILE A 35 4.93 8.35 24.42
C ILE A 35 5.34 8.27 22.94
N MET A 36 4.48 8.68 22.02
CA MET A 36 4.78 8.67 20.59
C MET A 36 5.90 9.65 20.24
N ASP A 37 5.91 10.84 20.85
CA ASP A 37 6.95 11.84 20.66
C ASP A 37 8.31 11.37 21.20
N ASP A 38 8.32 10.73 22.38
CA ASP A 38 9.55 10.18 23.01
C ASP A 38 10.16 9.03 22.18
N ALA A 39 9.31 8.26 21.48
CA ALA A 39 9.73 7.15 20.63
C ALA A 39 10.03 7.58 19.18
N SER A 40 9.60 8.78 18.78
CA SER A 40 9.80 9.28 17.42
C SER A 40 11.29 9.36 17.06
N THR A 41 11.62 9.00 15.83
CA THR A 41 12.98 9.13 15.28
C THR A 41 13.25 10.51 14.66
N VAL A 42 12.26 11.41 14.67
CA VAL A 42 12.37 12.79 14.17
C VAL A 42 11.93 13.77 15.24
N ASP A 43 12.50 14.99 15.23
CA ASP A 43 12.17 16.04 16.20
C ASP A 43 10.72 16.53 16.06
N LYS A 44 10.19 16.48 14.84
CA LYS A 44 8.84 16.94 14.51
C LYS A 44 8.34 16.26 13.23
N VAL A 45 7.09 15.86 13.23
CA VAL A 45 6.38 15.46 12.03
C VAL A 45 5.61 16.65 11.46
N ASP A 46 5.62 16.85 10.15
CA ASP A 46 4.81 17.87 9.49
C ASP A 46 3.32 17.61 9.77
N GLU A 47 2.61 18.61 10.24
CA GLU A 47 1.19 18.47 10.61
C GLU A 47 0.26 18.13 9.44
N ASN A 48 0.70 18.44 8.22
CA ASN A 48 -0.05 18.20 6.98
C ASN A 48 0.56 17.09 6.14
N HIS A 49 1.47 16.29 6.70
CA HIS A 49 2.14 15.25 5.95
C HIS A 49 1.15 14.22 5.43
N ASP A 50 1.13 14.01 4.12
CA ASP A 50 0.26 13.04 3.45
C ASP A 50 0.92 11.67 3.24
N TRP A 51 2.24 11.57 3.50
CA TRP A 51 3.08 10.37 3.33
C TRP A 51 3.01 9.76 1.94
N GLN A 52 2.71 10.58 0.92
CA GLN A 52 2.54 10.11 -0.45
C GLN A 52 3.79 10.41 -1.28
N LEU A 53 4.31 9.38 -1.91
CA LEU A 53 5.40 9.44 -2.88
C LEU A 53 4.90 9.22 -4.33
N SER A 54 3.61 9.01 -4.50
CA SER A 54 2.98 8.83 -5.80
C SER A 54 1.72 9.69 -5.94
N THR A 55 1.37 9.96 -7.19
CA THR A 55 0.17 10.72 -7.57
C THR A 55 -0.73 9.85 -8.42
N SER A 56 -2.04 9.83 -8.10
CA SER A 56 -3.06 9.16 -8.90
C SER A 56 -3.97 10.18 -9.55
N LYS A 57 -4.31 9.95 -10.82
CA LYS A 57 -5.26 10.79 -11.55
C LYS A 57 -5.97 10.00 -12.64
N VAL A 58 -7.11 10.53 -13.08
CA VAL A 58 -7.79 10.08 -14.30
C VAL A 58 -7.28 10.90 -15.47
N LEU A 59 -6.77 10.22 -16.48
CA LEU A 59 -6.26 10.79 -17.73
C LEU A 59 -7.23 10.45 -18.86
N MET A 60 -7.52 11.40 -19.72
CA MET A 60 -8.19 11.17 -21.01
C MET A 60 -7.14 11.09 -22.11
N VAL A 61 -7.21 10.05 -22.94
CA VAL A 61 -6.30 9.87 -24.07
C VAL A 61 -7.12 9.88 -25.36
N ASP A 62 -6.88 10.87 -26.22
CA ASP A 62 -7.54 11.04 -27.50
C ASP A 62 -6.73 10.39 -28.62
N VAL A 63 -7.24 9.30 -29.16
CA VAL A 63 -6.65 8.54 -30.27
C VAL A 63 -7.38 8.79 -31.60
N SER A 64 -8.28 9.77 -31.68
CA SER A 64 -9.11 10.02 -32.88
C SER A 64 -8.30 10.31 -34.15
N GLY A 65 -7.04 10.76 -34.01
CA GLY A 65 -6.12 10.99 -35.13
C GLY A 65 -5.31 9.78 -35.58
N LEU A 66 -5.51 8.61 -34.96
CA LEU A 66 -4.77 7.38 -35.20
C LEU A 66 -5.72 6.27 -35.70
N GLU A 67 -5.21 5.38 -36.54
CA GLU A 67 -5.97 4.24 -37.06
C GLU A 67 -5.49 2.93 -36.39
N GLY A 68 -6.44 2.05 -36.06
CA GLY A 68 -6.16 0.69 -35.60
C GLY A 68 -5.56 0.60 -34.21
N VAL A 69 -5.75 1.61 -33.36
CA VAL A 69 -5.27 1.55 -31.96
C VAL A 69 -6.10 0.56 -31.17
N GLU A 70 -5.43 -0.40 -30.53
CA GLU A 70 -6.06 -1.41 -29.68
C GLU A 70 -5.81 -1.19 -28.17
N ARG A 71 -4.63 -0.61 -27.84
CA ARG A 71 -4.23 -0.37 -26.44
C ARG A 71 -3.55 0.98 -26.27
N ILE A 72 -3.61 1.47 -25.05
CA ILE A 72 -2.88 2.64 -24.57
C ILE A 72 -2.05 2.20 -23.38
N GLN A 73 -0.78 2.58 -23.38
CA GLN A 73 0.10 2.45 -22.21
C GLN A 73 0.64 3.84 -21.85
N VAL A 74 0.81 4.09 -20.55
CA VAL A 74 1.47 5.30 -20.05
C VAL A 74 2.72 4.87 -19.29
N PHE A 75 3.84 5.53 -19.57
CA PHE A 75 5.16 5.20 -19.05
C PHE A 75 5.70 6.31 -18.14
N SER A 76 6.37 5.91 -17.05
CA SER A 76 7.33 6.75 -16.35
C SER A 76 8.65 6.74 -17.14
N GLY A 77 9.17 7.92 -17.49
CA GLY A 77 10.36 8.04 -18.32
C GLY A 77 10.13 7.75 -19.82
N ASN A 78 11.11 8.11 -20.64
CA ASN A 78 11.01 7.95 -22.09
C ASN A 78 11.23 6.47 -22.52
N PRO A 79 10.22 5.77 -23.00
CA PRO A 79 10.34 4.37 -23.37
C PRO A 79 11.22 4.12 -24.60
N LEU A 80 11.56 5.16 -25.38
CA LEU A 80 12.44 5.04 -26.54
C LEU A 80 13.92 5.10 -26.16
N GLU A 81 14.25 5.63 -24.99
CA GLU A 81 15.61 5.91 -24.55
C GLU A 81 16.03 5.07 -23.33
N SER A 82 15.07 4.64 -22.53
CA SER A 82 15.33 3.94 -21.27
C SER A 82 14.65 2.58 -21.19
N SER A 83 15.43 1.54 -20.89
CA SER A 83 14.91 0.21 -20.56
C SER A 83 14.29 0.14 -19.15
N SER A 84 14.53 1.16 -18.32
CA SER A 84 13.97 1.26 -16.97
C SER A 84 12.65 2.04 -16.92
N ALA A 85 12.13 2.50 -18.07
CA ALA A 85 10.78 3.06 -18.13
C ALA A 85 9.75 1.99 -17.70
N SER A 86 8.85 2.33 -16.78
CA SER A 86 7.83 1.41 -16.28
C SER A 86 6.44 1.82 -16.74
N ILE A 87 5.56 0.85 -16.91
CA ILE A 87 4.15 1.11 -17.24
C ILE A 87 3.43 1.56 -15.96
N VAL A 88 2.86 2.77 -15.98
CA VAL A 88 2.12 3.38 -14.87
C VAL A 88 0.61 3.39 -15.07
N GLY A 89 0.15 2.93 -16.22
CA GLY A 89 -1.26 2.75 -16.54
C GLY A 89 -1.44 2.14 -17.92
N GLU A 90 -2.52 1.36 -18.08
CA GLU A 90 -2.84 0.67 -19.32
C GLU A 90 -4.36 0.58 -19.52
N ALA A 91 -4.82 0.77 -20.75
CA ALA A 91 -6.21 0.61 -21.12
C ALA A 91 -6.38 0.04 -22.53
N TYR A 92 -7.46 -0.71 -22.75
CA TYR A 92 -7.88 -1.16 -24.06
C TYR A 92 -8.78 -0.11 -24.74
N VAL A 93 -8.55 0.08 -26.03
CA VAL A 93 -9.37 0.95 -26.89
C VAL A 93 -10.45 0.07 -27.53
N LEU A 94 -11.67 0.15 -27.00
CA LEU A 94 -12.78 -0.65 -27.53
C LEU A 94 -13.39 0.07 -28.74
N GLU A 95 -14.44 0.85 -28.54
CA GLU A 95 -15.14 1.55 -29.63
C GLU A 95 -15.03 3.09 -29.55
N LYS A 96 -14.25 3.59 -28.58
CA LYS A 96 -14.17 5.03 -28.27
C LYS A 96 -12.86 5.62 -28.76
N ASN A 97 -12.93 6.78 -29.41
CA ASN A 97 -11.75 7.55 -29.81
C ASN A 97 -11.08 8.27 -28.61
N VAL A 98 -11.77 8.44 -27.50
CA VAL A 98 -11.25 9.03 -26.27
C VAL A 98 -11.45 8.00 -25.14
N VAL A 99 -10.37 7.62 -24.52
CA VAL A 99 -10.34 6.64 -23.43
C VAL A 99 -10.00 7.37 -22.13
N SER A 100 -10.84 7.21 -21.11
CA SER A 100 -10.53 7.65 -19.75
C SER A 100 -9.88 6.48 -18.99
N MET A 101 -8.76 6.72 -18.32
CA MET A 101 -8.06 5.71 -17.56
C MET A 101 -7.40 6.30 -16.30
N ALA A 102 -7.38 5.55 -15.23
CA ALA A 102 -6.59 5.89 -14.05
C ALA A 102 -5.10 5.57 -14.30
N ILE A 103 -4.24 6.46 -13.85
CA ILE A 103 -2.80 6.26 -13.80
C ILE A 103 -2.30 6.57 -12.40
N THR A 104 -1.23 5.88 -11.99
CA THR A 104 -0.54 6.17 -10.72
C THR A 104 0.96 6.14 -10.96
N TYR A 105 1.63 7.23 -10.64
CA TYR A 105 3.04 7.45 -10.98
C TYR A 105 3.79 8.12 -9.81
N PRO A 106 5.13 7.96 -9.72
CA PRO A 106 5.94 8.64 -8.72
C PRO A 106 5.80 10.16 -8.79
N THR A 107 5.69 10.86 -7.66
CA THR A 107 5.56 12.33 -7.62
C THR A 107 6.76 13.07 -8.19
N LEU A 108 7.88 12.40 -8.37
CA LEU A 108 9.10 12.95 -8.97
C LEU A 108 9.04 13.04 -10.50
N GLU A 109 8.08 12.37 -11.12
CA GLU A 109 7.96 12.37 -12.59
C GLU A 109 7.30 13.64 -13.10
N GLU A 110 8.09 14.50 -13.75
CA GLU A 110 7.61 15.74 -14.35
C GLU A 110 7.04 15.52 -15.76
N VAL A 111 7.46 14.46 -16.44
CA VAL A 111 7.03 14.10 -17.80
C VAL A 111 6.71 12.63 -17.88
N LEU A 112 5.50 12.32 -18.33
CA LEU A 112 5.07 10.97 -18.69
C LEU A 112 4.95 10.82 -20.20
N TYR A 113 4.89 9.58 -20.66
CA TYR A 113 4.80 9.25 -22.09
C TYR A 113 3.60 8.36 -22.35
N ALA A 114 2.62 8.85 -23.10
CA ALA A 114 1.52 8.03 -23.58
C ALA A 114 1.93 7.34 -24.89
N ALA A 115 1.62 6.06 -25.00
CA ALA A 115 1.84 5.26 -26.18
C ALA A 115 0.53 4.62 -26.65
N ALA A 116 0.15 4.91 -27.88
CA ALA A 116 -0.95 4.26 -28.59
C ALA A 116 -0.39 3.08 -29.38
N ILE A 117 -0.95 1.90 -29.21
CA ILE A 117 -0.46 0.63 -29.72
C ILE A 117 -1.48 0.08 -30.73
N ASP A 118 -1.04 -0.20 -31.97
CA ASP A 118 -1.89 -0.81 -32.99
C ASP A 118 -1.83 -2.35 -32.97
N SER A 119 -2.66 -2.99 -33.81
CA SER A 119 -2.76 -4.45 -33.93
C SER A 119 -1.46 -5.15 -34.42
N GLU A 120 -0.49 -4.39 -34.90
CA GLU A 120 0.81 -4.89 -35.32
C GLU A 120 1.89 -4.66 -34.25
N ASP A 121 1.50 -4.22 -33.03
CA ASP A 121 2.40 -3.77 -31.95
C ASP A 121 3.33 -2.63 -32.38
N ASN A 122 2.87 -1.71 -33.22
CA ASN A 122 3.57 -0.46 -33.42
C ASN A 122 3.05 0.58 -32.44
N TYR A 123 3.98 1.37 -31.92
CA TYR A 123 3.75 2.41 -30.93
C TYR A 123 3.82 3.80 -31.57
N THR A 124 2.82 4.62 -31.27
CA THR A 124 2.88 6.07 -31.47
C THR A 124 3.00 6.69 -30.09
N VAL A 125 4.09 7.43 -29.81
CA VAL A 125 4.45 7.88 -28.45
C VAL A 125 4.42 9.41 -28.38
N ALA A 126 3.74 9.96 -27.40
CA ALA A 126 3.67 11.39 -27.11
C ALA A 126 4.02 11.68 -25.64
N PRO A 127 4.92 12.65 -25.37
CA PRO A 127 5.20 13.10 -24.01
C PRO A 127 4.07 14.05 -23.55
N PHE A 128 3.87 14.10 -22.24
CA PHE A 128 2.97 15.06 -21.62
C PHE A 128 3.38 15.38 -20.18
N ASP A 129 3.02 16.59 -19.72
CA ASP A 129 3.14 16.98 -18.32
C ASP A 129 1.92 16.44 -17.55
N PRO A 130 2.10 15.51 -16.59
CA PRO A 130 0.98 14.93 -15.88
C PRO A 130 0.29 15.92 -14.93
N SER A 131 0.95 17.01 -14.53
CA SER A 131 0.36 18.03 -13.66
C SER A 131 -0.58 18.97 -14.40
N ALA A 132 -0.26 19.28 -15.66
CA ALA A 132 -0.98 20.24 -16.48
C ALA A 132 -1.99 19.60 -17.44
N SER A 133 -1.79 18.33 -17.84
CA SER A 133 -2.58 17.69 -18.89
C SER A 133 -3.75 16.89 -18.32
N GLU A 134 -4.98 17.24 -18.72
CA GLU A 134 -6.17 16.42 -18.50
C GLU A 134 -6.45 15.50 -19.70
N VAL A 135 -6.08 15.96 -20.90
CA VAL A 135 -6.25 15.24 -22.16
C VAL A 135 -4.91 15.15 -22.88
N VAL A 136 -4.52 13.94 -23.23
CA VAL A 136 -3.34 13.66 -24.05
C VAL A 136 -3.79 13.31 -25.46
N ASN A 137 -3.09 13.84 -26.47
CA ASN A 137 -3.29 13.54 -27.88
C ASN A 137 -1.94 13.29 -28.57
N PHE A 138 -1.99 12.77 -29.79
CA PHE A 138 -0.81 12.38 -30.56
C PHE A 138 -0.54 13.34 -31.74
N SER A 139 -0.87 14.61 -31.60
CA SER A 139 -0.63 15.62 -32.67
C SER A 139 0.88 15.88 -32.89
N HIS A 140 1.70 15.70 -31.84
CA HIS A 140 3.16 15.89 -31.89
C HIS A 140 3.90 14.72 -31.27
N PRO A 141 3.86 13.52 -31.90
CA PRO A 141 4.50 12.35 -31.35
C PRO A 141 6.02 12.42 -31.49
N VAL A 142 6.75 11.92 -30.47
CA VAL A 142 8.21 11.72 -30.52
C VAL A 142 8.57 10.44 -31.28
N ALA A 143 7.64 9.50 -31.40
CA ALA A 143 7.72 8.33 -32.28
C ALA A 143 6.35 8.09 -32.93
N ASN A 144 6.36 7.65 -34.18
CA ASN A 144 5.16 7.33 -34.93
C ASN A 144 5.33 5.96 -35.62
N LYS A 145 4.46 5.00 -35.26
CA LYS A 145 4.44 3.62 -35.78
C LYS A 145 5.79 2.93 -35.70
N LYS A 146 6.37 2.85 -34.52
CA LYS A 146 7.65 2.18 -34.27
C LYS A 146 7.47 1.03 -33.28
N LYS A 147 8.24 -0.04 -33.49
CA LYS A 147 8.38 -1.08 -32.48
C LYS A 147 9.15 -0.55 -31.28
N MET A 148 8.69 -0.89 -30.06
CA MET A 148 9.42 -0.55 -28.85
C MET A 148 10.73 -1.34 -28.76
N PRO A 149 11.81 -0.68 -28.29
CA PRO A 149 13.14 -1.32 -28.25
C PRO A 149 13.28 -2.31 -27.10
N TYR A 150 12.41 -2.24 -26.07
CA TYR A 150 12.50 -3.05 -24.87
C TYR A 150 11.15 -3.68 -24.53
N ASN A 151 11.20 -4.71 -23.67
CA ASN A 151 10.00 -5.27 -23.05
C ASN A 151 9.82 -4.61 -21.67
N TYR A 152 8.78 -3.80 -21.51
CA TYR A 152 8.52 -3.01 -20.31
C TYR A 152 7.69 -3.79 -19.30
N GLN A 153 8.00 -3.53 -18.03
CA GLN A 153 7.25 -4.09 -16.92
C GLN A 153 6.34 -3.02 -16.28
N PRO A 154 5.23 -3.40 -15.65
CA PRO A 154 4.47 -2.48 -14.84
C PRO A 154 5.31 -1.95 -13.68
N LEU A 155 5.05 -0.71 -13.26
CA LEU A 155 5.65 -0.14 -12.07
C LEU A 155 5.29 -1.02 -10.87
N SER A 156 6.28 -1.37 -10.07
CA SER A 156 6.08 -2.10 -8.82
C SER A 156 6.25 -1.15 -7.63
N TYR A 157 5.40 -1.31 -6.64
CA TYR A 157 5.44 -0.56 -5.39
C TYR A 157 5.91 -1.45 -4.26
N THR A 158 6.70 -0.88 -3.34
CA THR A 158 7.05 -1.53 -2.08
C THR A 158 6.16 -0.98 -0.97
N TYR A 159 5.37 -1.86 -0.37
CA TYR A 159 4.55 -1.58 0.80
C TYR A 159 5.28 -2.07 2.04
N LEU A 160 5.32 -1.24 3.07
CA LEU A 160 6.13 -1.40 4.27
C LEU A 160 5.25 -1.22 5.51
N TYR A 161 5.42 -2.07 6.52
CA TYR A 161 4.54 -2.12 7.70
C TYR A 161 5.31 -2.34 8.98
N GLU A 162 4.82 -1.69 10.06
CA GLU A 162 5.19 -1.88 11.46
C GLU A 162 4.11 -2.68 12.18
N GLU A 163 4.47 -3.70 12.94
CA GLU A 163 3.52 -4.54 13.67
C GLU A 163 3.09 -3.97 15.03
N GLU A 164 3.82 -3.01 15.57
CA GLU A 164 3.59 -2.48 16.91
C GLU A 164 2.31 -1.64 17.03
N TYR A 165 1.66 -1.31 15.91
CA TYR A 165 0.40 -0.57 15.93
C TYR A 165 -0.54 -1.04 17.05
N PRO A 166 -1.14 -0.15 17.86
CA PRO A 166 -1.04 1.32 17.82
C PRO A 166 0.08 1.90 18.69
N GLU A 167 0.93 1.08 19.27
CA GLU A 167 2.09 1.50 20.05
C GLU A 167 3.22 1.98 19.11
N PRO A 168 4.19 2.74 19.59
CA PRO A 168 5.32 3.14 18.76
C PRO A 168 6.20 1.93 18.42
N GLY A 169 6.61 1.83 17.16
CA GLY A 169 7.55 0.83 16.67
C GLY A 169 9.01 1.26 16.76
N ASP A 170 9.91 0.46 16.20
CA ASP A 170 11.32 0.82 16.02
C ASP A 170 11.57 1.55 14.69
N TYR A 171 10.53 1.72 13.89
CA TYR A 171 10.48 2.44 12.63
C TYR A 171 11.51 1.96 11.60
N ASP A 172 11.75 0.66 11.57
CA ASP A 172 12.56 0.02 10.55
C ASP A 172 11.71 -0.49 9.36
N TYR A 173 10.39 -0.54 9.53
CA TYR A 173 9.39 -0.85 8.48
C TYR A 173 9.66 -2.17 7.75
N ASN A 174 10.26 -3.12 8.42
CA ASN A 174 10.60 -4.42 7.84
C ASN A 174 9.76 -5.58 8.40
N ASP A 175 8.78 -5.30 9.26
CA ASP A 175 7.91 -6.32 9.85
C ASP A 175 7.16 -7.09 8.78
N VAL A 176 6.63 -6.38 7.77
CA VAL A 176 6.19 -6.98 6.50
C VAL A 176 6.53 -6.03 5.36
N ALA A 177 7.28 -6.52 4.38
CA ALA A 177 7.50 -5.82 3.13
C ALA A 177 6.92 -6.62 1.96
N LEU A 178 6.13 -5.95 1.12
CA LEU A 178 5.54 -6.53 -0.08
C LEU A 178 5.89 -5.71 -1.32
N HIS A 179 6.19 -6.41 -2.42
CA HIS A 179 6.19 -5.77 -3.73
C HIS A 179 4.84 -6.05 -4.41
N VAL A 180 4.21 -5.00 -4.91
CA VAL A 180 2.92 -5.10 -5.61
C VAL A 180 3.01 -4.38 -6.93
N SER A 181 2.63 -5.07 -8.01
CA SER A 181 2.48 -4.47 -9.33
C SER A 181 1.15 -4.87 -9.96
N MET A 182 0.73 -4.14 -10.98
CA MET A 182 -0.52 -4.41 -11.66
C MET A 182 -0.38 -4.21 -13.17
N GLU A 183 -0.93 -5.13 -13.95
CA GLU A 183 -1.00 -5.05 -15.41
C GLU A 183 -2.40 -5.39 -15.93
N ARG A 184 -2.72 -4.89 -17.11
CA ARG A 184 -3.93 -5.27 -17.84
C ARG A 184 -3.63 -6.51 -18.67
N SER A 185 -4.40 -7.56 -18.49
CA SER A 185 -4.27 -8.81 -19.28
C SER A 185 -5.43 -9.05 -20.25
N GLY A 186 -6.44 -8.18 -20.22
CA GLY A 186 -7.59 -8.23 -21.11
C GLY A 186 -8.50 -7.02 -20.97
N GLU A 187 -9.56 -6.98 -21.77
CA GLU A 187 -10.52 -5.87 -21.75
C GLU A 187 -11.19 -5.66 -20.39
N ARG A 188 -11.40 -6.72 -19.63
CA ARG A 188 -12.01 -6.70 -18.29
C ARG A 188 -11.16 -7.39 -17.23
N GLU A 189 -9.91 -7.71 -17.54
CA GLU A 189 -9.03 -8.48 -16.69
C GLU A 189 -7.79 -7.69 -16.30
N VAL A 190 -7.44 -7.77 -15.02
CA VAL A 190 -6.18 -7.27 -14.47
C VAL A 190 -5.45 -8.38 -13.74
N ARG A 191 -4.12 -8.34 -13.79
CA ARG A 191 -3.24 -9.15 -12.97
C ARG A 191 -2.62 -8.27 -11.89
N ILE A 192 -2.70 -8.73 -10.66
CA ILE A 192 -2.06 -8.10 -9.51
C ILE A 192 -1.02 -9.07 -8.99
N ASN A 193 0.24 -8.71 -9.15
CA ASN A 193 1.37 -9.48 -8.65
C ASN A 193 1.66 -9.03 -7.22
N VAL A 194 1.74 -9.97 -6.30
CA VAL A 194 2.08 -9.73 -4.89
C VAL A 194 3.25 -10.62 -4.54
N GLU A 195 4.38 -10.02 -4.21
CA GLU A 195 5.58 -10.70 -3.72
C GLU A 195 5.76 -10.39 -2.24
N LEU A 196 5.85 -11.43 -1.41
CA LEU A 196 6.27 -11.30 -0.02
C LEU A 196 7.79 -11.20 0.02
N ALA A 197 8.30 -10.00 0.31
CA ALA A 197 9.70 -9.66 0.21
C ALA A 197 10.45 -9.74 1.55
N ALA A 198 9.82 -9.36 2.66
CA ALA A 198 10.40 -9.50 4.00
C ALA A 198 9.34 -9.80 5.05
N VAL A 199 9.76 -10.49 6.14
CA VAL A 199 8.96 -10.74 7.34
C VAL A 199 9.86 -10.58 8.56
N GLY A 200 9.89 -9.38 9.13
CA GLY A 200 10.59 -9.04 10.36
C GLY A 200 9.74 -9.20 11.61
N ALA A 201 8.42 -9.23 11.42
CA ALA A 201 7.43 -9.30 12.48
C ALA A 201 7.71 -10.42 13.51
N SER A 202 7.41 -10.16 14.76
CA SER A 202 7.43 -11.16 15.84
C SER A 202 6.05 -11.74 16.11
N GLU A 203 5.00 -11.03 15.67
CA GLU A 203 3.61 -11.41 15.85
C GLU A 203 2.98 -11.96 14.55
N GLN A 204 1.75 -12.40 14.65
CA GLN A 204 0.97 -12.81 13.49
C GLN A 204 0.44 -11.57 12.76
N VAL A 205 0.78 -11.45 11.49
CA VAL A 205 0.29 -10.37 10.62
C VAL A 205 -0.34 -10.99 9.38
N ALA A 206 -1.63 -10.72 9.18
CA ALA A 206 -2.34 -11.06 7.95
C ALA A 206 -2.30 -9.93 6.95
N PHE A 207 -2.67 -10.23 5.69
CA PHE A 207 -2.63 -9.26 4.62
C PHE A 207 -3.80 -9.38 3.66
N ALA A 208 -4.32 -8.23 3.25
CA ALA A 208 -5.38 -8.14 2.25
C ALA A 208 -5.18 -6.90 1.36
N ILE A 209 -5.82 -6.87 0.20
CA ILE A 209 -5.82 -5.72 -0.72
C ILE A 209 -7.27 -5.36 -1.04
N ARG A 210 -7.67 -4.14 -0.69
CA ARG A 210 -8.96 -3.57 -1.06
C ARG A 210 -8.85 -2.92 -2.43
N LEU A 211 -9.82 -3.17 -3.29
CA LEU A 211 -9.94 -2.53 -4.60
C LEU A 211 -10.81 -1.28 -4.43
N VAL A 212 -10.18 -0.14 -4.16
CA VAL A 212 -10.87 1.11 -3.84
C VAL A 212 -11.73 1.58 -5.02
N GLY A 213 -13.00 1.83 -4.75
CA GLY A 213 -13.98 2.22 -5.77
C GLY A 213 -14.72 1.04 -6.43
N TYR A 214 -14.37 -0.21 -6.10
CA TYR A 214 -15.06 -1.40 -6.59
C TYR A 214 -15.80 -2.12 -5.47
N ARG A 215 -17.02 -2.54 -5.75
CA ARG A 215 -17.80 -3.39 -4.86
C ARG A 215 -17.50 -4.85 -5.12
N PHE A 216 -17.75 -5.68 -4.13
CA PHE A 216 -17.72 -7.14 -4.27
C PHE A 216 -18.59 -7.61 -5.46
N SER A 217 -19.75 -6.95 -5.66
CA SER A 217 -20.66 -7.23 -6.78
C SER A 217 -20.10 -6.88 -8.16
N ASP A 218 -19.10 -6.01 -8.25
CA ASP A 218 -18.49 -5.58 -9.52
C ASP A 218 -17.43 -6.56 -10.03
N ILE A 219 -17.02 -7.51 -9.18
CA ILE A 219 -16.04 -8.52 -9.52
C ILE A 219 -16.76 -9.79 -10.01
N GLU A 220 -16.38 -10.27 -11.18
CA GLU A 220 -16.89 -11.51 -11.76
C GLU A 220 -16.20 -12.73 -11.14
N SER A 221 -14.86 -12.68 -11.05
CA SER A 221 -14.06 -13.75 -10.46
C SER A 221 -12.69 -13.25 -10.01
N VAL A 222 -12.13 -13.96 -9.04
CA VAL A 222 -10.71 -13.86 -8.67
C VAL A 222 -10.13 -15.27 -8.69
N THR A 223 -9.03 -15.42 -9.41
CA THR A 223 -8.25 -16.67 -9.46
C THR A 223 -6.77 -16.32 -9.30
N THR A 224 -5.90 -17.31 -9.28
CA THR A 224 -4.46 -17.10 -9.33
C THR A 224 -3.86 -17.86 -10.51
N VAL A 225 -2.73 -17.40 -11.01
CA VAL A 225 -1.98 -18.11 -12.06
C VAL A 225 -1.55 -19.47 -11.49
N ASP A 226 -1.76 -20.53 -12.28
CA ASP A 226 -1.42 -21.92 -11.91
C ASP A 226 -2.07 -22.42 -10.60
N ASN A 227 -3.12 -21.77 -10.11
CA ASN A 227 -3.74 -22.00 -8.81
C ASN A 227 -2.73 -21.90 -7.65
N ALA A 228 -1.68 -21.12 -7.82
CA ALA A 228 -0.70 -20.85 -6.78
C ALA A 228 -1.32 -20.01 -5.65
N LEU A 229 -1.00 -20.32 -4.41
CA LEU A 229 -1.46 -19.60 -3.22
C LEU A 229 -0.30 -19.43 -2.25
N PHE A 230 -0.34 -18.38 -1.46
CA PHE A 230 0.47 -18.34 -0.26
C PHE A 230 0.05 -19.45 0.70
N ASP A 231 0.99 -20.01 1.46
CA ASP A 231 0.65 -21.03 2.45
C ASP A 231 -0.17 -20.36 3.57
N VAL A 232 -1.44 -20.73 3.60
CA VAL A 232 -2.40 -20.26 4.64
C VAL A 232 -2.77 -21.42 5.57
N VAL A 233 -1.87 -22.39 5.66
CA VAL A 233 -2.20 -23.68 6.32
C VAL A 233 -1.94 -23.62 7.80
N GLY A 234 -2.79 -24.26 8.52
CA GLY A 234 -2.47 -24.84 9.78
C GLY A 234 -3.04 -24.17 10.98
N GLY A 235 -4.29 -23.85 10.96
CA GLY A 235 -5.04 -23.70 12.19
C GLY A 235 -4.90 -22.39 12.92
N VAL A 236 -4.38 -21.36 12.30
CA VAL A 236 -4.52 -20.02 12.82
C VAL A 236 -5.94 -19.57 12.46
N GLU A 237 -6.84 -19.68 13.43
CA GLU A 237 -8.14 -19.08 13.35
C GLU A 237 -7.98 -17.63 13.75
N PHE A 238 -8.15 -16.70 12.81
CA PHE A 238 -8.41 -15.33 13.20
C PHE A 238 -9.71 -15.34 14.01
N PRO A 239 -9.73 -14.71 15.20
CA PRO A 239 -10.98 -14.55 15.93
C PRO A 239 -12.01 -13.88 15.02
N ASP A 240 -13.28 -14.26 15.15
CA ASP A 240 -14.43 -13.79 14.37
C ASP A 240 -14.71 -12.27 14.44
N GLN A 241 -13.73 -11.46 14.85
CA GLN A 241 -13.90 -10.06 15.20
C GLN A 241 -13.06 -9.10 14.37
N MET A 242 -12.77 -9.43 13.11
CA MET A 242 -12.27 -8.43 12.19
C MET A 242 -13.35 -7.38 11.96
N ARG A 243 -13.00 -6.09 12.13
CA ARG A 243 -13.99 -5.00 12.08
C ARG A 243 -14.45 -4.69 10.68
N THR A 244 -13.58 -4.83 9.68
CA THR A 244 -13.86 -4.41 8.32
C THR A 244 -13.74 -5.52 7.29
N VAL A 245 -12.96 -6.57 7.57
CA VAL A 245 -12.75 -7.72 6.68
C VAL A 245 -12.76 -9.01 7.48
N MET A 246 -13.50 -10.00 7.00
CA MET A 246 -13.39 -11.38 7.49
C MET A 246 -12.54 -12.17 6.49
N ILE A 247 -11.37 -12.62 6.93
CA ILE A 247 -10.54 -13.50 6.10
C ILE A 247 -10.99 -14.95 6.31
N ASP A 248 -11.75 -15.46 5.36
CA ASP A 248 -11.98 -16.90 5.25
C ASP A 248 -10.84 -17.50 4.41
N LYS A 249 -10.21 -18.56 4.92
CA LYS A 249 -9.04 -19.22 4.33
C LYS A 249 -9.24 -19.76 2.91
N LYS A 250 -10.46 -19.76 2.38
CA LYS A 250 -10.81 -20.40 1.11
C LYS A 250 -11.13 -19.41 0.01
N ASP A 251 -11.64 -18.25 0.35
CA ASP A 251 -12.13 -17.30 -0.64
C ASP A 251 -11.06 -16.27 -0.93
N LEU A 252 -10.69 -16.15 -2.21
CA LEU A 252 -9.75 -15.14 -2.68
C LEU A 252 -10.37 -13.75 -2.76
N LEU A 253 -11.69 -13.67 -2.84
CA LEU A 253 -12.46 -12.44 -2.88
C LEU A 253 -13.42 -12.38 -1.69
N LEU A 254 -13.31 -11.33 -0.92
CA LEU A 254 -14.13 -11.06 0.26
C LEU A 254 -14.94 -9.78 0.07
N SER A 255 -16.06 -9.69 0.79
CA SER A 255 -16.85 -8.47 0.90
C SER A 255 -16.41 -7.71 2.16
N GLY A 256 -15.73 -6.58 1.95
CA GLY A 256 -15.34 -5.68 3.02
C GLY A 256 -16.50 -4.82 3.55
N LEU A 257 -16.18 -3.89 4.43
CA LEU A 257 -17.14 -2.93 4.96
C LEU A 257 -17.71 -2.07 3.80
N GLY A 258 -19.04 -1.90 3.77
CA GLY A 258 -19.69 -1.17 2.67
C GLY A 258 -19.73 -1.94 1.35
N GLU A 259 -19.55 -3.26 1.39
CA GLU A 259 -19.54 -4.16 0.22
C GLU A 259 -18.34 -3.95 -0.72
N GLU A 260 -17.26 -3.34 -0.24
CA GLU A 260 -16.02 -3.19 -1.03
C GLU A 260 -15.41 -4.54 -1.39
N ALA A 261 -14.80 -4.62 -2.58
CA ALA A 261 -14.07 -5.80 -3.02
C ALA A 261 -12.71 -5.88 -2.33
N VAL A 262 -12.42 -6.99 -1.66
CA VAL A 262 -11.15 -7.22 -0.96
C VAL A 262 -10.54 -8.54 -1.39
N LEU A 263 -9.29 -8.51 -1.82
CA LEU A 263 -8.49 -9.69 -2.10
C LEU A 263 -7.89 -10.22 -0.81
N ASN A 264 -8.11 -11.51 -0.54
CA ASN A 264 -7.50 -12.22 0.57
C ASN A 264 -6.12 -12.71 0.15
N ILE A 265 -5.05 -12.20 0.77
CA ILE A 265 -3.68 -12.52 0.37
C ILE A 265 -3.13 -13.66 1.24
N PHE A 266 -2.97 -13.43 2.55
CA PHE A 266 -2.58 -14.48 3.49
C PHE A 266 -3.02 -14.14 4.92
N ALA A 267 -3.16 -15.19 5.73
CA ALA A 267 -3.58 -15.06 7.13
C ALA A 267 -2.40 -14.91 8.11
N ASP A 268 -1.18 -15.16 7.68
CA ASP A 268 0.03 -15.04 8.48
C ASP A 268 1.25 -14.90 7.57
N ALA A 269 2.01 -13.82 7.73
CA ALA A 269 3.19 -13.53 6.92
C ALA A 269 4.27 -14.61 7.07
N HIS A 270 4.49 -15.16 8.28
CA HIS A 270 5.48 -16.22 8.49
C HIS A 270 5.09 -17.51 7.76
N TRP A 271 3.83 -17.92 7.82
CA TRP A 271 3.34 -19.07 7.06
C TRP A 271 3.43 -18.85 5.56
N ALA A 272 3.17 -17.63 5.11
CA ALA A 272 3.25 -17.26 3.71
C ALA A 272 4.65 -17.41 3.11
N THR A 273 5.72 -17.40 3.92
CA THR A 273 7.08 -17.69 3.46
C THR A 273 7.26 -19.16 2.99
N GLY A 274 6.36 -20.06 3.36
CA GLY A 274 6.49 -21.49 3.12
C GLY A 274 7.37 -22.23 4.13
N ASP A 275 7.93 -21.57 5.12
CA ASP A 275 8.71 -22.20 6.20
C ASP A 275 7.81 -22.44 7.43
N GLN A 276 7.26 -23.64 7.50
CA GLN A 276 6.39 -24.05 8.61
C GLN A 276 7.06 -23.99 9.99
N LEU A 277 8.38 -24.08 10.05
CA LEU A 277 9.13 -24.01 11.33
C LEU A 277 9.16 -22.58 11.87
N SER A 278 8.98 -21.56 11.03
CA SER A 278 8.95 -20.18 11.47
C SER A 278 7.62 -19.80 12.14
N ALA A 279 6.57 -20.52 11.83
CA ALA A 279 5.22 -20.24 12.29
C ALA A 279 4.84 -20.99 13.58
N ASP A 280 5.79 -21.69 14.22
CA ASP A 280 5.53 -22.38 15.50
C ASP A 280 5.38 -21.37 16.64
N TYR A 281 4.14 -21.07 16.98
CA TYR A 281 3.76 -20.16 18.05
C TYR A 281 4.20 -20.62 19.47
N GLY A 282 4.70 -21.83 19.60
CA GLY A 282 5.28 -22.37 20.84
C GLY A 282 6.74 -21.95 21.06
N VAL A 283 7.39 -21.34 20.07
CA VAL A 283 8.79 -20.90 20.15
C VAL A 283 8.82 -19.42 20.53
N MET A 284 9.61 -19.05 21.53
CA MET A 284 9.69 -17.68 22.06
C MET A 284 10.26 -16.65 21.09
N THR A 285 10.84 -17.06 19.96
CA THR A 285 11.36 -16.18 18.92
C THR A 285 11.03 -16.76 17.56
N ARG A 286 10.23 -16.03 16.78
CA ARG A 286 10.00 -16.36 15.38
C ARG A 286 11.22 -16.00 14.54
N LYS A 287 11.42 -16.74 13.47
CA LYS A 287 12.44 -16.44 12.49
C LYS A 287 12.09 -15.14 11.74
N ARG A 288 13.05 -14.26 11.64
CA ARG A 288 12.94 -13.05 10.82
C ARG A 288 13.62 -13.28 9.48
N TYR A 289 13.03 -12.76 8.40
CA TYR A 289 13.49 -12.98 7.04
C TYR A 289 13.84 -11.66 6.35
N ASN A 290 15.05 -11.59 5.80
CA ASN A 290 15.57 -10.42 5.07
C ASN A 290 15.64 -9.13 5.91
N VAL A 291 15.93 -9.26 7.20
CA VAL A 291 15.94 -8.14 8.14
C VAL A 291 17.19 -8.11 9.05
N SER A 292 18.10 -9.07 8.92
CA SER A 292 19.27 -9.18 9.78
C SER A 292 20.31 -8.09 9.53
N ARG A 293 20.90 -7.54 10.60
CA ARG A 293 22.04 -6.61 10.53
C ARG A 293 23.31 -7.25 9.97
N THR A 294 23.43 -8.55 10.06
CA THR A 294 24.58 -9.29 9.53
C THR A 294 24.15 -10.03 8.28
N LYS A 295 24.63 -9.62 7.12
CA LYS A 295 24.39 -10.32 5.84
C LYS A 295 24.83 -11.80 5.85
N ASP A 296 25.53 -12.23 6.88
CA ASP A 296 25.98 -13.61 7.12
C ASP A 296 25.00 -14.43 7.99
N ASP A 297 23.89 -13.83 8.42
CA ASP A 297 22.89 -14.53 9.21
C ASP A 297 22.05 -15.45 8.31
N THR A 298 22.41 -16.74 8.30
CA THR A 298 21.74 -17.76 7.51
C THR A 298 20.28 -18.00 7.90
N PHE A 299 19.81 -17.41 9.00
CA PHE A 299 18.42 -17.52 9.45
C PHE A 299 17.51 -16.49 8.78
N SER A 300 18.03 -15.48 8.09
CA SER A 300 17.30 -14.35 7.58
C SER A 300 17.02 -14.39 6.06
N THR A 301 17.31 -15.48 5.39
CA THR A 301 17.04 -15.60 3.95
C THR A 301 15.95 -16.62 3.66
N PHE A 302 15.02 -16.25 2.83
CA PHE A 302 14.08 -17.16 2.17
C PHE A 302 13.99 -16.79 0.69
N ILE A 303 13.40 -17.65 -0.12
CA ILE A 303 13.10 -17.33 -1.52
C ILE A 303 11.80 -16.53 -1.51
N PRO A 304 11.80 -15.25 -1.92
CA PRO A 304 10.59 -14.47 -2.04
C PRO A 304 9.54 -15.22 -2.86
N ARG A 305 8.29 -15.17 -2.43
CA ARG A 305 7.18 -15.83 -3.10
C ARG A 305 6.30 -14.77 -3.75
N GLU A 306 6.09 -14.93 -5.02
CA GLU A 306 5.20 -14.09 -5.82
C GLU A 306 3.95 -14.89 -6.21
N ILE A 307 2.80 -14.29 -6.00
CA ILE A 307 1.51 -14.83 -6.45
C ILE A 307 0.84 -13.80 -7.34
N THR A 308 0.44 -14.22 -8.52
CA THR A 308 -0.31 -13.39 -9.46
C THR A 308 -1.81 -13.66 -9.31
N TYR A 309 -2.53 -12.68 -8.82
CA TYR A 309 -3.99 -12.68 -8.75
C TYR A 309 -4.57 -12.19 -10.08
N VAL A 310 -5.53 -12.93 -10.62
CA VAL A 310 -6.23 -12.59 -11.85
C VAL A 310 -7.64 -12.16 -11.47
N VAL A 311 -7.93 -10.87 -11.62
CA VAL A 311 -9.21 -10.26 -11.26
C VAL A 311 -9.98 -9.94 -12.53
N THR A 312 -11.16 -10.54 -12.70
CA THR A 312 -12.07 -10.25 -13.79
C THR A 312 -13.17 -9.33 -13.29
N ILE A 313 -13.28 -8.17 -13.89
CA ILE A 313 -14.31 -7.17 -13.61
C ILE A 313 -15.57 -7.49 -14.41
N LYS A 314 -16.77 -7.38 -13.81
CA LYS A 314 -18.04 -7.64 -14.49
C LYS A 314 -18.28 -6.65 -15.62
N GLU A 315 -19.01 -7.08 -16.60
CA GLU A 315 -19.56 -6.21 -17.64
C GLU A 315 -20.41 -5.08 -17.01
N GLY A 316 -20.11 -3.85 -17.38
CA GLY A 316 -20.78 -2.64 -16.86
C GLY A 316 -20.01 -1.92 -15.75
N ALA A 317 -19.04 -2.56 -15.11
CA ALA A 317 -18.06 -1.88 -14.24
C ALA A 317 -16.82 -1.50 -15.08
N ASP A 318 -16.31 -0.27 -14.90
CA ASP A 318 -15.22 0.25 -15.72
C ASP A 318 -13.85 -0.09 -15.08
N VAL A 319 -13.18 -1.05 -15.67
CA VAL A 319 -11.85 -1.50 -15.24
C VAL A 319 -10.75 -0.47 -15.50
N ASN A 320 -10.98 0.53 -16.36
CA ASN A 320 -10.00 1.55 -16.66
C ASN A 320 -9.75 2.51 -15.49
N TYR A 321 -10.60 2.50 -14.46
CA TYR A 321 -10.39 3.27 -13.24
C TYR A 321 -9.58 2.52 -12.16
N LEU A 322 -9.15 1.29 -12.41
CA LEU A 322 -8.26 0.57 -11.52
C LEU A 322 -6.80 0.84 -11.91
N SER A 323 -6.02 1.37 -10.98
CA SER A 323 -4.57 1.55 -11.07
C SER A 323 -3.93 1.18 -9.73
N LEU A 324 -2.60 1.19 -9.63
CA LEU A 324 -1.91 0.92 -8.36
C LEU A 324 -2.41 1.78 -7.19
N GLY A 325 -2.77 3.04 -7.46
CA GLY A 325 -3.31 3.94 -6.44
C GLY A 325 -4.71 3.58 -5.92
N GLN A 326 -5.41 2.63 -6.52
CA GLN A 326 -6.66 2.05 -6.02
C GLN A 326 -6.46 0.70 -5.33
N LEU A 327 -5.21 0.25 -5.18
CA LEU A 327 -4.88 -0.95 -4.42
C LEU A 327 -4.52 -0.54 -2.99
N ASP A 328 -5.50 -0.54 -2.08
CA ASP A 328 -5.26 -0.35 -0.66
C ASP A 328 -4.79 -1.67 -0.06
N ALA A 329 -3.50 -1.88 -0.08
CA ALA A 329 -2.87 -3.02 0.58
C ALA A 329 -2.72 -2.72 2.07
N PHE A 330 -3.22 -3.59 2.94
CA PHE A 330 -3.22 -3.38 4.38
C PHE A 330 -2.88 -4.64 5.17
N ALA A 331 -2.16 -4.42 6.26
CA ALA A 331 -1.88 -5.45 7.24
C ALA A 331 -3.03 -5.55 8.26
N ILE A 332 -3.14 -6.71 8.89
CA ILE A 332 -4.14 -6.96 9.93
C ILE A 332 -3.45 -7.64 11.09
N LYS A 333 -3.61 -7.07 12.28
CA LYS A 333 -3.08 -7.64 13.51
C LYS A 333 -4.11 -7.63 14.65
N GLU A 334 -3.92 -8.50 15.62
CA GLU A 334 -4.70 -8.49 16.86
C GLU A 334 -4.10 -7.48 17.85
N TYR A 335 -4.95 -6.67 18.46
CA TYR A 335 -4.61 -5.82 19.57
C TYR A 335 -5.79 -5.74 20.57
N ASN A 336 -5.53 -6.11 21.82
CA ASN A 336 -6.53 -6.12 22.90
C ASN A 336 -7.80 -6.95 22.58
N GLY A 337 -7.64 -8.09 21.94
CA GLY A 337 -8.74 -9.02 21.61
C GLY A 337 -9.59 -8.57 20.42
N ALA A 338 -9.10 -7.65 19.61
CA ALA A 338 -9.74 -7.22 18.35
C ALA A 338 -8.71 -7.17 17.24
N ASN A 339 -9.14 -7.44 16.01
CA ASN A 339 -8.30 -7.28 14.84
C ASN A 339 -8.38 -5.84 14.31
N TRP A 340 -7.23 -5.30 13.94
CA TRP A 340 -7.08 -3.93 13.46
C TRP A 340 -6.39 -3.94 12.10
N GLU A 341 -6.88 -3.09 11.22
CA GLU A 341 -6.29 -2.87 9.90
C GLU A 341 -5.27 -1.74 9.97
N ILE A 342 -4.10 -1.97 9.39
CA ILE A 342 -3.00 -1.00 9.27
C ILE A 342 -2.88 -0.63 7.80
N HIS A 343 -3.38 0.54 7.44
CA HIS A 343 -3.36 1.06 6.08
C HIS A 343 -2.25 2.07 5.88
N THR A 344 -1.80 2.22 4.62
CA THR A 344 -0.97 3.37 4.28
C THR A 344 -1.78 4.67 4.40
N PRO A 345 -1.17 5.80 4.77
CA PRO A 345 -1.88 7.07 4.98
C PRO A 345 -2.69 7.55 3.78
N SER A 346 -2.31 7.17 2.57
CA SER A 346 -3.05 7.47 1.34
C SER A 346 -4.51 7.04 1.38
N TYR A 347 -4.84 6.04 2.20
CA TYR A 347 -6.19 5.47 2.35
C TYR A 347 -6.84 5.78 3.69
N ASN A 348 -6.29 6.68 4.49
CA ASN A 348 -6.81 7.07 5.81
C ASN A 348 -8.26 7.57 5.80
N ASN A 349 -8.79 8.02 4.67
CA ASN A 349 -10.20 8.35 4.52
C ASN A 349 -11.11 7.12 4.47
N SER A 350 -10.56 5.94 4.33
CA SER A 350 -11.27 4.65 4.30
C SER A 350 -11.26 3.96 5.66
N GLN A 351 -11.69 4.65 6.72
CA GLN A 351 -12.08 4.03 7.99
C GLN A 351 -10.95 3.29 8.75
N VAL A 352 -9.73 3.81 8.72
CA VAL A 352 -8.72 3.37 9.68
C VAL A 352 -9.27 3.56 11.08
N LEU A 353 -9.61 2.45 11.69
CA LEU A 353 -10.16 2.44 13.04
C LEU A 353 -8.98 2.41 14.02
N PHE A 354 -8.54 3.58 14.44
CA PHE A 354 -7.66 3.66 15.57
C PHE A 354 -8.37 3.12 16.82
N PRO A 355 -7.70 2.35 17.69
CA PRO A 355 -8.32 1.76 18.88
C PRO A 355 -8.98 2.77 19.81
N TYR A 356 -8.61 4.03 19.68
CA TYR A 356 -9.08 5.14 20.50
C TYR A 356 -9.84 6.16 19.65
N PRO A 357 -11.17 6.01 19.49
CA PRO A 357 -11.99 6.85 18.61
C PRO A 357 -11.90 8.34 18.97
N GLY A 358 -11.69 9.17 17.96
CA GLY A 358 -11.62 10.63 18.09
C GLY A 358 -10.26 11.18 18.51
N VAL A 359 -9.25 10.32 18.61
CA VAL A 359 -7.85 10.72 18.82
C VAL A 359 -7.19 10.96 17.49
N THR A 360 -6.46 12.06 17.37
CA THR A 360 -5.58 12.36 16.24
C THR A 360 -4.15 12.41 16.75
N ILE A 361 -3.35 11.43 16.36
CA ILE A 361 -1.94 11.35 16.77
C ILE A 361 -1.07 11.88 15.63
N LYS A 362 -0.15 12.75 15.98
CA LYS A 362 0.90 13.26 15.08
C LYS A 362 2.15 12.44 15.29
N THR A 363 2.37 11.47 14.45
CA THR A 363 3.50 10.54 14.54
C THR A 363 3.89 10.05 13.17
N LEU A 364 5.01 9.32 13.10
CA LEU A 364 5.35 8.51 11.93
C LEU A 364 4.25 7.48 11.68
N PRO A 365 3.90 7.18 10.43
CA PRO A 365 2.85 6.20 10.12
C PRO A 365 3.34 4.77 10.43
N TRP A 366 2.42 3.84 10.68
CA TRP A 366 2.76 2.41 10.81
C TRP A 366 2.83 1.67 9.47
N ALA A 367 2.55 2.36 8.40
CA ALA A 367 2.68 1.84 7.04
C ALA A 367 2.92 2.97 6.05
N PHE A 368 3.68 2.71 5.01
CA PHE A 368 3.74 3.59 3.85
C PHE A 368 4.12 2.81 2.58
N CYS A 369 4.02 3.47 1.45
CA CYS A 369 4.24 2.87 0.14
C CYS A 369 5.28 3.67 -0.63
N VAL A 370 6.28 2.99 -1.16
CA VAL A 370 7.34 3.57 -1.99
C VAL A 370 7.11 3.14 -3.45
N PRO A 371 7.09 4.07 -4.42
CA PRO A 371 6.87 3.74 -5.83
C PRO A 371 8.14 3.20 -6.52
N ASP A 372 8.78 2.23 -5.89
CA ASP A 372 9.99 1.55 -6.36
C ASP A 372 9.97 0.09 -5.90
N GLY A 373 9.87 -0.84 -6.85
CA GLY A 373 9.93 -2.28 -6.58
C GLY A 373 11.34 -2.80 -6.27
N SER A 374 12.35 -1.95 -6.39
CA SER A 374 13.73 -2.26 -6.00
C SER A 374 14.15 -1.61 -4.68
N PHE A 375 13.19 -1.04 -3.95
CA PHE A 375 13.43 -0.42 -2.66
C PHE A 375 14.05 -1.41 -1.66
N HIS A 376 15.10 -0.98 -0.97
CA HIS A 376 15.79 -1.74 0.06
C HIS A 376 15.28 -1.31 1.44
N TRP A 377 14.57 -2.19 2.15
CA TRP A 377 14.11 -1.90 3.52
C TRP A 377 15.28 -1.91 4.52
N PRO A 378 15.14 -1.15 5.62
CA PRO A 378 16.17 -1.11 6.67
C PRO A 378 16.44 -2.46 7.31
N LEU A 379 17.64 -2.65 7.86
CA LEU A 379 17.97 -3.78 8.70
C LEU A 379 17.20 -3.69 10.02
N HIS A 380 16.94 -4.84 10.66
CA HIS A 380 16.24 -4.91 11.94
C HIS A 380 16.83 -3.99 13.00
N ALA A 381 15.96 -3.21 13.65
CA ALA A 381 16.28 -2.17 14.62
C ALA A 381 17.20 -1.04 14.09
N VAL A 382 17.22 -0.86 12.79
CA VAL A 382 17.77 0.34 12.13
C VAL A 382 16.61 1.18 11.67
N SER A 383 16.37 2.34 12.26
CA SER A 383 15.27 3.20 11.82
C SER A 383 15.39 3.56 10.34
N ILE A 384 14.28 3.74 9.65
CA ILE A 384 14.27 4.13 8.24
C ILE A 384 15.05 5.42 8.00
N GLY A 385 15.01 6.33 8.94
CA GLY A 385 15.82 7.54 8.95
C GLY A 385 15.38 8.44 10.09
N SER A 386 16.36 9.01 10.77
CA SER A 386 16.10 9.87 11.90
C SER A 386 16.75 11.23 11.72
N ARG A 387 16.16 12.22 12.37
CA ARG A 387 16.71 13.55 12.51
C ARG A 387 16.36 14.13 13.87
N HIS A 388 17.40 14.31 14.71
CA HIS A 388 17.28 14.96 15.98
C HIS A 388 18.28 16.10 16.07
N GLN A 389 17.83 17.31 16.41
CA GLN A 389 18.68 18.50 16.58
C GLN A 389 19.65 18.72 15.40
N GLY A 390 19.20 18.43 14.18
CA GLY A 390 19.98 18.57 12.96
C GLY A 390 20.92 17.41 12.63
N ALA A 391 21.09 16.42 13.52
CA ALA A 391 21.81 15.18 13.23
C ALA A 391 20.94 14.24 12.39
N ARG A 392 21.55 13.44 11.54
CA ARG A 392 20.90 12.44 10.70
C ARG A 392 21.48 11.06 10.98
N SER A 393 20.63 10.05 11.01
CA SER A 393 21.04 8.64 11.14
C SER A 393 19.96 7.72 10.57
N GLY A 394 20.22 6.41 10.55
CA GLY A 394 19.32 5.40 10.01
C GLY A 394 19.59 5.07 8.55
N ALA A 395 18.77 4.24 7.96
CA ALA A 395 19.00 3.68 6.62
C ALA A 395 18.93 4.72 5.50
N TYR A 396 18.15 5.80 5.67
CA TYR A 396 17.92 6.85 4.66
C TYR A 396 18.22 8.23 5.23
N HIS A 397 19.50 8.52 5.42
CA HIS A 397 19.98 9.74 6.07
C HIS A 397 20.89 10.61 5.17
N ALA A 398 20.94 10.35 3.87
CA ALA A 398 21.80 11.09 2.94
C ALA A 398 21.52 12.59 2.99
N PHE A 399 22.59 13.40 2.80
CA PHE A 399 22.46 14.86 2.83
C PHE A 399 21.56 15.35 1.70
N ASP A 400 20.62 16.23 2.00
CA ASP A 400 19.57 16.76 1.09
C ASP A 400 18.63 15.70 0.48
N HIS A 401 18.70 14.43 0.94
CA HIS A 401 17.89 13.30 0.51
C HIS A 401 17.54 12.41 1.71
N SER A 402 17.10 12.98 2.81
CA SER A 402 16.87 12.21 4.03
C SER A 402 15.37 12.01 4.32
N PHE A 403 15.03 10.81 4.79
CA PHE A 403 13.68 10.51 5.27
C PHE A 403 13.26 11.45 6.41
N GLY A 404 14.17 11.72 7.38
CA GLY A 404 13.86 12.57 8.52
C GLY A 404 13.54 14.01 8.12
N GLU A 405 14.20 14.57 7.10
CA GLU A 405 13.87 15.91 6.59
C GLU A 405 12.55 15.92 5.81
N TRP A 406 12.21 14.83 5.11
CA TRP A 406 10.93 14.67 4.48
C TRP A 406 9.80 14.55 5.50
N ALA A 407 9.97 13.76 6.56
CA ALA A 407 8.99 13.64 7.65
C ALA A 407 8.71 14.97 8.36
N GLU A 408 9.73 15.83 8.53
CA GLU A 408 9.58 17.16 9.12
C GLU A 408 8.97 18.22 8.18
N ASP A 409 9.15 18.05 6.86
CA ASP A 409 8.63 18.94 5.81
C ASP A 409 8.39 18.14 4.51
N MET A 410 7.13 17.79 4.26
CA MET A 410 6.70 16.98 3.12
C MET A 410 7.08 17.55 1.74
N THR A 411 7.54 18.81 1.67
CA THR A 411 7.96 19.42 0.41
C THR A 411 9.43 19.17 0.08
N LYS A 412 10.22 18.70 1.05
CA LYS A 412 11.66 18.42 0.92
C LYS A 412 11.93 16.94 0.70
N CYS A 413 13.09 16.65 0.17
CA CYS A 413 13.68 15.30 0.11
C CYS A 413 12.71 14.20 -0.34
N LYS A 414 11.79 14.49 -1.26
CA LYS A 414 10.80 13.51 -1.77
C LYS A 414 11.43 12.30 -2.45
N ASP A 415 12.70 12.41 -2.78
CA ASP A 415 13.54 11.40 -3.44
C ASP A 415 14.39 10.60 -2.44
N TRP A 416 14.18 10.75 -1.13
CA TRP A 416 14.94 10.10 -0.07
C TRP A 416 15.12 8.59 -0.29
N TYR A 417 14.11 7.93 -0.81
CA TYR A 417 14.09 6.48 -1.02
C TYR A 417 15.06 5.99 -2.10
N LEU A 418 15.61 6.89 -2.91
CA LEU A 418 16.63 6.59 -3.93
C LEU A 418 18.07 6.60 -3.38
N TYR A 419 18.27 7.00 -2.11
CA TYR A 419 19.59 7.23 -1.50
C TYR A 419 19.81 6.43 -0.20
N PRO A 420 19.77 5.08 -0.26
CA PRO A 420 20.00 4.26 0.92
C PRO A 420 21.46 4.31 1.38
N ASP A 421 21.67 4.22 2.69
CA ASP A 421 22.94 3.76 3.23
C ASP A 421 23.04 2.24 3.04
N LYS A 422 23.94 1.81 2.16
CA LYS A 422 24.07 0.40 1.74
C LYS A 422 24.51 -0.55 2.86
N ASP A 423 25.03 0.00 3.95
CA ASP A 423 25.44 -0.78 5.12
C ASP A 423 24.30 -0.95 6.14
N GLU A 424 23.21 -0.16 6.01
CA GLU A 424 22.08 -0.14 6.92
C GLU A 424 20.77 -0.67 6.28
N VAL A 425 20.81 -1.16 5.03
CA VAL A 425 19.67 -1.78 4.34
C VAL A 425 19.97 -3.22 3.95
N TYR A 426 18.92 -3.99 3.69
CA TYR A 426 19.01 -5.40 3.28
C TYR A 426 19.26 -5.55 1.78
#